data_4178808a87715839afe31fce47097e23
#
_entry.id   4178808a87715839afe31fce47097e23
#
_cell.length_a   1.000
_cell.length_b   1.000
_cell.length_c   1.000
_cell.angle_alpha   90.00
_cell.angle_beta   90.00
_cell.angle_gamma   90.00
#
_symmetry.space_group_name_H-M   'P 1'
#
loop_
_entity.id
_entity.type
_entity.pdbx_description
1 polymer ?
#
loop_
_entity_poly.entity_id
_entity_poly.type
_entity_poly.pdbx_seq_one_letter_code
_entity_poly.pdbx_strand_id
1 'polypeptide(L)'
;MILINSLISSFENYKDSQKEKSPLGNYDESRFENYAKFCDSLRLELEALKTEEFNTDAQISYDLLHFVLNEAVVKYQFKTHWNPILSDAGFHSSLTYRVRPLTNKKSALKYLKLLKAIPKYINQQSTLIKKGLDAGMGQPLIIFKGYESTYDQHITKTAEENFYYSPFLKLPSQLSVIEKDSLRQAAKEVIIKDVIPAFRLVKSFFEDVYYPNARSAIGVSETPNGAAYYQSRIDFYTTLKETPQSIHEKGLEEVSRIRKQMQDIIKEVNFKGSMADFIRFLRTDPQFYAKTPEELLKHARNIAKKLDEQLPRYFKTLPRKPYGVAPVPDAIAPKYTAGRYIGTSKESTDPGYYWVNTYDLPSRPLYAIPSLTAHEAVPGHHLQGSL
;
A
#
# COMPACT_ATOMS: atom_id res chain seq x y z
N MET A 1 -2.96 -24.80 -22.91
CA MET A 1 -1.84 -24.00 -22.37
C MET A 1 -1.37 -22.89 -23.35
N ILE A 2 -1.10 -23.16 -24.63
CA ILE A 2 -0.62 -22.14 -25.61
C ILE A 2 -1.56 -20.93 -25.70
N LEU A 3 -2.88 -21.15 -25.79
CA LEU A 3 -3.87 -20.08 -25.89
C LEU A 3 -3.95 -19.24 -24.60
N ILE A 4 -3.92 -19.88 -23.42
CA ILE A 4 -3.93 -19.13 -22.14
C ILE A 4 -2.66 -18.26 -22.03
N ASN A 5 -1.50 -18.79 -22.36
CA ASN A 5 -0.26 -18.02 -22.35
C ASN A 5 -0.28 -16.86 -23.34
N SER A 6 -0.97 -17.00 -24.48
CA SER A 6 -1.17 -15.91 -25.43
C SER A 6 -2.04 -14.79 -24.82
N LEU A 7 -3.13 -15.15 -24.13
CA LEU A 7 -3.98 -14.16 -23.45
C LEU A 7 -3.25 -13.47 -22.29
N ILE A 8 -2.45 -14.21 -21.50
CA ILE A 8 -1.59 -13.63 -20.46
C ILE A 8 -0.60 -12.65 -21.09
N SER A 9 0.05 -13.04 -22.18
CA SER A 9 0.99 -12.16 -22.89
C SER A 9 0.30 -10.90 -23.43
N SER A 10 -0.91 -11.02 -23.98
CA SER A 10 -1.70 -9.88 -24.45
C SER A 10 -2.04 -8.92 -23.29
N PHE A 11 -2.42 -9.47 -22.12
CA PHE A 11 -2.69 -8.68 -20.92
C PHE A 11 -1.45 -7.94 -20.41
N GLU A 12 -0.31 -8.61 -20.32
CA GLU A 12 0.94 -7.98 -19.87
C GLU A 12 1.45 -6.94 -20.88
N ASN A 13 1.37 -7.22 -22.18
CA ASN A 13 1.75 -6.26 -23.22
C ASN A 13 0.88 -5.00 -23.17
N TYR A 14 -0.43 -5.15 -22.93
CA TYR A 14 -1.31 -3.99 -22.75
C TYR A 14 -0.88 -3.16 -21.55
N LYS A 15 -0.62 -3.77 -20.40
CA LYS A 15 -0.12 -3.06 -19.21
C LYS A 15 1.19 -2.34 -19.50
N ASP A 16 2.11 -2.97 -20.22
CA ASP A 16 3.39 -2.37 -20.60
C ASP A 16 3.24 -1.20 -21.56
N SER A 17 2.32 -1.29 -22.52
CA SER A 17 1.98 -0.19 -23.43
C SER A 17 1.39 1.02 -22.69
N GLN A 18 0.74 0.79 -21.56
CA GLN A 18 0.19 1.82 -20.67
C GLN A 18 1.22 2.41 -19.68
N LYS A 19 2.45 1.84 -19.63
CA LYS A 19 3.58 2.45 -18.91
C LYS A 19 3.98 3.74 -19.60
N GLU A 20 3.50 4.81 -19.06
CA GLU A 20 3.37 6.08 -19.75
C GLU A 20 4.63 6.92 -19.86
N LYS A 21 4.58 7.80 -20.89
CA LYS A 21 5.48 8.95 -21.06
C LYS A 21 5.40 9.96 -19.90
N SER A 22 4.28 9.98 -19.15
CA SER A 22 4.11 10.81 -17.96
C SER A 22 4.65 10.11 -16.70
N PRO A 23 5.48 10.77 -15.88
CA PRO A 23 6.05 10.16 -14.66
C PRO A 23 5.04 9.74 -13.60
N LEU A 24 3.86 10.34 -13.60
CA LEU A 24 2.77 10.08 -12.64
C LEU A 24 1.58 9.36 -13.26
N GLY A 25 1.66 8.98 -14.54
CA GLY A 25 0.58 8.34 -15.25
C GLY A 25 -0.46 9.32 -15.82
N ASN A 26 -1.49 8.78 -16.45
CA ASN A 26 -2.66 9.52 -16.94
C ASN A 26 -3.91 9.02 -16.22
N TYR A 27 -4.76 9.93 -15.77
CA TYR A 27 -5.97 9.66 -15.02
C TYR A 27 -7.22 10.22 -15.72
N ASP A 28 -7.16 10.34 -17.04
CA ASP A 28 -8.34 10.63 -17.84
C ASP A 28 -9.33 9.45 -17.75
N GLU A 29 -10.62 9.72 -17.67
CA GLU A 29 -11.64 8.69 -17.47
C GLU A 29 -11.66 7.64 -18.58
N SER A 30 -11.40 8.07 -19.83
CA SER A 30 -11.32 7.19 -21.00
C SER A 30 -10.27 6.08 -20.85
N ARG A 31 -9.21 6.31 -20.06
CA ARG A 31 -8.22 5.28 -19.77
C ARG A 31 -8.81 4.13 -18.97
N PHE A 32 -9.60 4.44 -17.96
CA PHE A 32 -10.24 3.42 -17.12
C PHE A 32 -11.29 2.64 -17.92
N GLU A 33 -12.03 3.34 -18.77
CA GLU A 33 -13.01 2.73 -19.68
C GLU A 33 -12.33 1.78 -20.68
N ASN A 34 -11.28 2.26 -21.36
CA ASN A 34 -10.56 1.46 -22.34
C ASN A 34 -9.89 0.25 -21.72
N TYR A 35 -9.36 0.38 -20.50
CA TYR A 35 -8.79 -0.74 -19.76
C TYR A 35 -9.84 -1.78 -19.41
N ALA A 36 -11.01 -1.35 -18.91
CA ALA A 36 -12.09 -2.26 -18.60
C ALA A 36 -12.65 -2.97 -19.84
N LYS A 37 -12.82 -2.26 -20.96
CA LYS A 37 -13.25 -2.86 -22.23
C LYS A 37 -12.25 -3.89 -22.75
N PHE A 38 -10.96 -3.57 -22.67
CA PHE A 38 -9.91 -4.51 -23.04
C PHE A 38 -9.90 -5.75 -22.16
N CYS A 39 -10.00 -5.59 -20.84
CA CYS A 39 -10.07 -6.72 -19.92
C CYS A 39 -11.34 -7.56 -20.15
N ASP A 40 -12.46 -6.93 -20.47
CA ASP A 40 -13.72 -7.63 -20.77
C ASP A 40 -13.62 -8.46 -22.07
N SER A 41 -13.01 -7.91 -23.13
CA SER A 41 -12.77 -8.68 -24.36
C SER A 41 -11.89 -9.89 -24.12
N LEU A 42 -10.79 -9.74 -23.36
CA LEU A 42 -9.94 -10.89 -23.02
C LEU A 42 -10.66 -11.91 -22.13
N ARG A 43 -11.53 -11.46 -21.22
CA ARG A 43 -12.33 -12.34 -20.36
C ARG A 43 -13.28 -13.20 -21.20
N LEU A 44 -13.96 -12.60 -22.17
CA LEU A 44 -14.84 -13.33 -23.09
C LEU A 44 -14.07 -14.34 -23.96
N GLU A 45 -12.87 -13.97 -24.46
CA GLU A 45 -12.01 -14.90 -25.19
C GLU A 45 -11.54 -16.06 -24.29
N LEU A 46 -11.22 -15.77 -23.02
CA LEU A 46 -10.82 -16.78 -22.04
C LEU A 46 -11.96 -17.75 -21.74
N GLU A 47 -13.18 -17.25 -21.54
CA GLU A 47 -14.40 -18.03 -21.26
C GLU A 47 -14.82 -18.93 -22.44
N ALA A 48 -14.42 -18.59 -23.66
CA ALA A 48 -14.68 -19.41 -24.83
C ALA A 48 -13.72 -20.63 -24.96
N LEU A 49 -12.70 -20.73 -24.10
CA LEU A 49 -11.80 -21.88 -24.13
C LEU A 49 -12.46 -23.14 -23.57
N LYS A 50 -12.14 -24.29 -24.18
CA LYS A 50 -12.55 -25.60 -23.67
C LYS A 50 -11.71 -25.97 -22.46
N THR A 51 -12.30 -25.97 -21.28
CA THR A 51 -11.59 -26.21 -20.00
C THR A 51 -11.46 -27.68 -19.66
N GLU A 52 -12.22 -28.56 -20.32
CA GLU A 52 -12.25 -30.00 -20.05
C GLU A 52 -10.90 -30.69 -20.31
N GLU A 53 -10.05 -30.08 -21.14
CA GLU A 53 -8.73 -30.60 -21.51
C GLU A 53 -7.60 -29.98 -20.68
N PHE A 54 -7.91 -29.14 -19.69
CA PHE A 54 -6.90 -28.44 -18.93
C PHE A 54 -6.24 -29.38 -17.90
N ASN A 55 -4.91 -29.35 -17.85
CA ASN A 55 -4.19 -29.86 -16.70
C ASN A 55 -4.26 -28.84 -15.54
N THR A 56 -3.79 -29.22 -14.37
CA THR A 56 -3.84 -28.39 -13.14
C THR A 56 -3.22 -27.01 -13.34
N ASP A 57 -2.06 -26.92 -14.01
CA ASP A 57 -1.38 -25.63 -14.23
C ASP A 57 -2.16 -24.72 -15.18
N ALA A 58 -2.76 -25.29 -16.22
CA ALA A 58 -3.61 -24.56 -17.14
C ALA A 58 -4.89 -24.05 -16.42
N GLN A 59 -5.49 -24.89 -15.58
CA GLN A 59 -6.67 -24.51 -14.80
C GLN A 59 -6.35 -23.37 -13.83
N ILE A 60 -5.25 -23.46 -13.09
CA ILE A 60 -4.80 -22.38 -12.19
C ILE A 60 -4.57 -21.08 -12.97
N SER A 61 -3.91 -21.15 -14.12
CA SER A 61 -3.64 -19.97 -14.94
C SER A 61 -4.92 -19.35 -15.49
N TYR A 62 -5.89 -20.18 -15.89
CA TYR A 62 -7.22 -19.75 -16.32
C TYR A 62 -7.95 -19.02 -15.18
N ASP A 63 -8.04 -19.65 -14.01
CA ASP A 63 -8.77 -19.09 -12.86
C ASP A 63 -8.17 -17.76 -12.39
N LEU A 64 -6.85 -17.69 -12.32
CA LEU A 64 -6.15 -16.44 -11.94
C LEU A 64 -6.34 -15.32 -12.97
N LEU A 65 -6.22 -15.64 -14.26
CA LEU A 65 -6.43 -14.64 -15.31
C LEU A 65 -7.87 -14.15 -15.32
N HIS A 66 -8.85 -15.08 -15.24
CA HIS A 66 -10.27 -14.74 -15.16
C HIS A 66 -10.56 -13.83 -13.97
N PHE A 67 -10.03 -14.17 -12.78
CA PHE A 67 -10.19 -13.39 -11.57
C PHE A 67 -9.67 -11.95 -11.73
N VAL A 68 -8.48 -11.79 -12.31
CA VAL A 68 -7.86 -10.46 -12.50
C VAL A 68 -8.62 -9.63 -13.55
N LEU A 69 -9.02 -10.26 -14.67
CA LEU A 69 -9.80 -9.58 -15.72
C LEU A 69 -11.16 -9.15 -15.21
N ASN A 70 -11.87 -10.04 -14.51
CA ASN A 70 -13.17 -9.74 -13.92
C ASN A 70 -13.07 -8.58 -12.91
N GLU A 71 -12.06 -8.56 -12.06
CA GLU A 71 -11.86 -7.46 -11.11
C GLU A 71 -11.67 -6.11 -11.81
N ALA A 72 -10.97 -6.06 -12.94
CA ALA A 72 -10.81 -4.83 -13.71
C ALA A 72 -12.17 -4.31 -14.24
N VAL A 73 -13.02 -5.20 -14.74
CA VAL A 73 -14.37 -4.87 -15.20
C VAL A 73 -15.25 -4.38 -14.04
N VAL A 74 -15.25 -5.11 -12.92
CA VAL A 74 -16.03 -4.78 -11.72
C VAL A 74 -15.62 -3.42 -11.15
N LYS A 75 -14.32 -3.13 -11.06
CA LYS A 75 -13.82 -1.82 -10.60
C LYS A 75 -14.34 -0.67 -11.48
N TYR A 76 -14.38 -0.86 -12.78
CA TYR A 76 -14.91 0.16 -13.66
C TYR A 76 -16.43 0.28 -13.54
N GLN A 77 -17.16 -0.84 -13.44
CA GLN A 77 -18.62 -0.87 -13.24
C GLN A 77 -19.01 -0.04 -12.01
N PHE A 78 -18.33 -0.23 -10.89
CA PHE A 78 -18.57 0.52 -9.65
C PHE A 78 -17.79 1.85 -9.55
N LYS A 79 -17.18 2.31 -10.64
CA LYS A 79 -16.47 3.60 -10.71
C LYS A 79 -15.49 3.83 -9.55
N THR A 80 -14.76 2.80 -9.14
CA THR A 80 -13.84 2.89 -8.00
C THR A 80 -12.76 3.95 -8.20
N HIS A 81 -12.41 4.26 -9.44
CA HIS A 81 -11.48 5.33 -9.81
C HIS A 81 -11.99 6.74 -9.52
N TRP A 82 -13.29 6.90 -9.23
CA TRP A 82 -13.85 8.17 -8.77
C TRP A 82 -13.64 8.42 -7.27
N ASN A 83 -13.13 7.44 -6.54
CA ASN A 83 -12.89 7.55 -5.11
C ASN A 83 -11.52 6.99 -4.69
N PRO A 84 -10.39 7.60 -5.17
CA PRO A 84 -9.04 7.16 -4.84
C PRO A 84 -8.56 7.69 -3.48
N ILE A 85 -9.45 7.76 -2.48
CA ILE A 85 -9.15 8.21 -1.13
C ILE A 85 -9.34 7.04 -0.17
N LEU A 86 -8.29 6.72 0.57
CA LEU A 86 -8.28 5.76 1.67
C LEU A 86 -7.99 6.50 2.98
N SER A 87 -8.34 5.90 4.12
CA SER A 87 -8.17 6.50 5.45
C SER A 87 -6.72 6.90 5.78
N ASP A 88 -5.77 6.13 5.30
CA ASP A 88 -4.32 6.29 5.55
C ASP A 88 -3.53 6.71 4.29
N ALA A 89 -4.18 6.73 3.14
CA ALA A 89 -3.55 7.08 1.88
C ALA A 89 -4.54 7.78 0.94
N GLY A 90 -4.05 8.75 0.20
CA GLY A 90 -4.79 9.45 -0.83
C GLY A 90 -3.92 9.69 -2.05
N PHE A 91 -4.52 10.14 -3.14
CA PHE A 91 -3.81 10.41 -4.38
C PHE A 91 -2.62 11.38 -4.17
N HIS A 92 -2.78 12.43 -3.36
CA HIS A 92 -1.75 13.44 -3.08
C HIS A 92 -0.73 12.97 -2.04
N SER A 93 -1.16 12.28 -0.96
CA SER A 93 -0.25 11.79 0.08
C SER A 93 0.68 10.69 -0.43
N SER A 94 0.21 9.86 -1.36
CA SER A 94 1.00 8.80 -2.01
C SER A 94 2.20 9.34 -2.82
N LEU A 95 2.20 10.63 -3.18
CA LEU A 95 3.34 11.26 -3.86
C LEU A 95 4.60 11.29 -2.98
N THR A 96 4.47 11.28 -1.67
CA THR A 96 5.61 11.24 -0.73
C THR A 96 6.46 9.99 -0.90
N TYR A 97 5.86 8.86 -1.30
CA TYR A 97 6.58 7.62 -1.59
C TYR A 97 7.44 7.70 -2.86
N ARG A 98 7.30 8.75 -3.67
CA ARG A 98 8.13 9.00 -4.85
C ARG A 98 9.43 9.74 -4.51
N VAL A 99 9.54 10.29 -3.32
CA VAL A 99 10.75 10.96 -2.83
C VAL A 99 11.79 9.90 -2.49
N ARG A 100 12.89 9.86 -3.24
CA ARG A 100 13.97 8.88 -3.12
C ARG A 100 15.32 9.57 -3.22
N PRO A 101 16.39 9.02 -2.62
CA PRO A 101 17.75 9.52 -2.84
C PRO A 101 18.10 9.59 -4.32
N LEU A 102 18.78 10.65 -4.73
CA LEU A 102 19.24 10.85 -6.11
C LEU A 102 20.66 10.25 -6.24
N THR A 103 20.82 9.29 -7.14
CA THR A 103 22.08 8.52 -7.30
C THR A 103 22.98 9.06 -8.40
N ASN A 104 22.44 9.83 -9.35
CA ASN A 104 23.17 10.42 -10.48
C ASN A 104 22.35 11.56 -11.13
N LYS A 105 22.93 12.25 -12.13
CA LYS A 105 22.25 13.33 -12.86
C LYS A 105 20.95 12.89 -13.53
N LYS A 106 20.93 11.69 -14.11
CA LYS A 106 19.73 11.13 -14.78
C LYS A 106 18.58 10.96 -13.80
N SER A 107 18.84 10.45 -12.59
CA SER A 107 17.83 10.32 -11.54
C SER A 107 17.30 11.67 -11.07
N ALA A 108 18.17 12.70 -10.95
CA ALA A 108 17.77 14.04 -10.57
C ALA A 108 16.86 14.68 -11.64
N LEU A 109 17.21 14.57 -12.91
CA LEU A 109 16.39 15.07 -14.03
C LEU A 109 15.05 14.32 -14.12
N LYS A 110 15.04 13.00 -13.89
CA LYS A 110 13.81 12.22 -13.84
C LYS A 110 12.90 12.67 -12.70
N TYR A 111 13.48 12.98 -11.54
CA TYR A 111 12.73 13.47 -10.38
C TYR A 111 12.17 14.89 -10.64
N LEU A 112 12.94 15.81 -11.22
CA LEU A 112 12.44 17.12 -11.64
C LEU A 112 11.25 16.99 -12.62
N LYS A 113 11.32 16.06 -13.58
CA LYS A 113 10.21 15.78 -14.50
C LYS A 113 8.97 15.28 -13.76
N LEU A 114 9.16 14.47 -12.71
CA LEU A 114 8.07 14.01 -11.86
C LEU A 114 7.42 15.18 -11.11
N LEU A 115 8.20 16.05 -10.49
CA LEU A 115 7.68 17.23 -9.77
C LEU A 115 6.87 18.13 -10.68
N LYS A 116 7.33 18.39 -11.91
CA LYS A 116 6.59 19.16 -12.94
C LYS A 116 5.26 18.52 -13.36
N ALA A 117 5.11 17.21 -13.17
CA ALA A 117 3.88 16.49 -13.53
C ALA A 117 2.80 16.57 -12.43
N ILE A 118 3.16 16.99 -11.20
CA ILE A 118 2.24 17.02 -10.04
C ILE A 118 0.98 17.84 -10.31
N PRO A 119 1.01 19.06 -10.87
CA PRO A 119 -0.21 19.85 -11.09
C PRO A 119 -1.22 19.13 -11.99
N LYS A 120 -0.76 18.56 -13.11
CA LYS A 120 -1.64 17.80 -14.02
C LYS A 120 -2.25 16.60 -13.31
N TYR A 121 -1.44 15.84 -12.58
CA TYR A 121 -1.88 14.68 -11.81
C TYR A 121 -2.95 15.05 -10.78
N ILE A 122 -2.72 16.09 -9.98
CA ILE A 122 -3.68 16.55 -8.96
C ILE A 122 -4.99 16.99 -9.62
N ASN A 123 -4.94 17.76 -10.71
CA ASN A 123 -6.13 18.20 -11.42
C ASN A 123 -6.97 17.02 -11.95
N GLN A 124 -6.34 16.03 -12.57
CA GLN A 124 -7.04 14.82 -13.07
C GLN A 124 -7.70 14.05 -11.93
N GLN A 125 -6.99 13.83 -10.82
CA GLN A 125 -7.51 13.14 -9.65
C GLN A 125 -8.67 13.90 -9.00
N SER A 126 -8.53 15.21 -8.78
CA SER A 126 -9.59 16.06 -8.21
C SER A 126 -10.84 16.06 -9.10
N THR A 127 -10.68 16.03 -10.43
CA THR A 127 -11.80 15.92 -11.38
C THR A 127 -12.57 14.61 -11.20
N LEU A 128 -11.86 13.48 -11.07
CA LEU A 128 -12.49 12.17 -10.84
C LEU A 128 -13.19 12.11 -9.48
N ILE A 129 -12.55 12.62 -8.43
CA ILE A 129 -13.12 12.65 -7.09
C ILE A 129 -14.37 13.52 -7.05
N LYS A 130 -14.35 14.66 -7.75
CA LYS A 130 -15.54 15.50 -7.85
C LYS A 130 -16.71 14.78 -8.53
N LYS A 131 -16.46 14.04 -9.60
CA LYS A 131 -17.50 13.19 -10.22
C LYS A 131 -18.08 12.18 -9.22
N GLY A 132 -17.21 11.52 -8.44
CA GLY A 132 -17.65 10.60 -7.40
C GLY A 132 -18.47 11.28 -6.32
N LEU A 133 -18.07 12.47 -5.89
CA LEU A 133 -18.79 13.28 -4.91
C LEU A 133 -20.17 13.67 -5.42
N ASP A 134 -20.24 14.21 -6.66
CA ASP A 134 -21.49 14.61 -7.31
C ASP A 134 -22.44 13.41 -7.54
N ALA A 135 -21.88 12.21 -7.70
CA ALA A 135 -22.65 10.97 -7.81
C ALA A 135 -23.02 10.34 -6.45
N GLY A 136 -22.77 10.99 -5.33
CA GLY A 136 -23.06 10.48 -3.99
C GLY A 136 -22.13 9.35 -3.51
N MET A 137 -20.98 9.16 -4.18
CA MET A 137 -20.01 8.11 -3.85
C MET A 137 -18.86 8.62 -2.95
N GLY A 138 -18.95 9.84 -2.44
CA GLY A 138 -17.92 10.43 -1.56
C GLY A 138 -17.71 9.61 -0.28
N GLN A 139 -16.53 9.75 0.32
CA GLN A 139 -16.22 9.16 1.62
C GLN A 139 -16.96 9.90 2.74
N PRO A 140 -17.23 9.24 3.88
CA PRO A 140 -17.84 9.89 5.03
C PRO A 140 -16.92 10.95 5.66
N LEU A 141 -17.48 12.07 6.08
CA LEU A 141 -16.73 13.19 6.65
C LEU A 141 -15.83 12.80 7.83
N ILE A 142 -16.26 11.82 8.62
CA ILE A 142 -15.54 11.38 9.83
C ILE A 142 -14.11 10.90 9.55
N ILE A 143 -13.80 10.37 8.34
CA ILE A 143 -12.46 9.88 8.03
C ILE A 143 -11.45 11.00 7.80
N PHE A 144 -11.92 12.24 7.60
CA PHE A 144 -11.07 13.39 7.29
C PHE A 144 -10.62 14.18 8.52
N LYS A 145 -10.91 13.71 9.74
CA LYS A 145 -10.42 14.35 10.96
C LYS A 145 -8.88 14.34 11.00
N GLY A 146 -8.26 15.52 10.95
CA GLY A 146 -6.80 15.69 10.91
C GLY A 146 -6.17 15.42 9.53
N TYR A 147 -6.98 15.31 8.49
CA TYR A 147 -6.53 15.04 7.13
C TYR A 147 -5.81 16.23 6.49
N GLU A 148 -6.06 17.43 6.95
CA GLU A 148 -5.41 18.68 6.56
C GLU A 148 -3.88 18.61 6.68
N SER A 149 -3.36 17.87 7.63
CA SER A 149 -1.92 17.64 7.78
C SER A 149 -1.27 16.98 6.55
N THR A 150 -2.05 16.26 5.72
CA THR A 150 -1.53 15.57 4.53
C THR A 150 -1.22 16.51 3.38
N TYR A 151 -1.75 17.73 3.37
CA TYR A 151 -1.48 18.73 2.34
C TYR A 151 -0.86 20.01 2.89
N ASP A 152 -1.20 20.49 4.10
CA ASP A 152 -0.69 21.73 4.67
C ASP A 152 0.83 21.73 4.83
N GLN A 153 1.43 20.61 5.23
CA GLN A 153 2.89 20.47 5.37
C GLN A 153 3.66 20.71 4.07
N HIS A 154 2.99 20.67 2.92
CA HIS A 154 3.60 20.88 1.61
C HIS A 154 3.39 22.31 1.06
N ILE A 155 2.67 23.16 1.80
CA ILE A 155 2.46 24.58 1.49
C ILE A 155 3.47 25.39 2.28
N THR A 156 4.72 25.35 1.89
CA THR A 156 5.84 26.00 2.58
C THR A 156 6.09 27.42 2.07
N LYS A 157 6.83 28.23 2.84
CA LYS A 157 7.21 29.61 2.44
C LYS A 157 8.35 29.60 1.42
N THR A 158 9.28 28.68 1.56
CA THR A 158 10.43 28.52 0.68
C THR A 158 10.45 27.11 0.07
N ALA A 159 11.22 26.94 -1.00
CA ALA A 159 11.39 25.64 -1.63
C ALA A 159 12.20 24.68 -0.74
N GLU A 160 13.18 25.22 -0.02
CA GLU A 160 14.09 24.46 0.84
C GLU A 160 13.40 23.80 2.03
N GLU A 161 12.35 24.43 2.55
CA GLU A 161 11.52 23.88 3.63
C GLU A 161 10.61 22.74 3.13
N ASN A 162 10.40 22.65 1.82
CA ASN A 162 9.48 21.70 1.26
C ASN A 162 10.05 20.28 1.26
N PHE A 163 9.26 19.30 1.71
CA PHE A 163 9.66 17.89 1.75
C PHE A 163 10.19 17.37 0.41
N TYR A 164 9.60 17.81 -0.71
CA TYR A 164 10.01 17.40 -2.05
C TYR A 164 11.38 17.97 -2.49
N TYR A 165 11.93 18.95 -1.76
CA TYR A 165 13.28 19.45 -1.98
C TYR A 165 14.35 18.54 -1.35
N SER A 166 14.00 17.75 -0.35
CA SER A 166 14.96 16.98 0.48
C SER A 166 16.00 16.15 -0.31
N PRO A 167 15.68 15.52 -1.47
CA PRO A 167 16.70 14.79 -2.25
C PRO A 167 17.81 15.67 -2.81
N PHE A 168 17.57 16.98 -2.98
CA PHE A 168 18.56 17.92 -3.52
C PHE A 168 19.53 18.44 -2.44
N LEU A 169 19.24 18.20 -1.16
CA LEU A 169 20.17 18.52 -0.07
C LEU A 169 21.42 17.64 -0.14
N LYS A 170 21.27 16.37 -0.54
CA LYS A 170 22.35 15.38 -0.64
C LYS A 170 22.48 14.85 -2.06
N LEU A 171 23.00 15.69 -2.95
CA LEU A 171 23.30 15.29 -4.33
C LEU A 171 24.57 14.42 -4.40
N PRO A 172 24.65 13.49 -5.38
CA PRO A 172 25.79 12.60 -5.56
C PRO A 172 27.15 13.34 -5.64
N SER A 173 28.20 12.75 -5.05
CA SER A 173 29.54 13.33 -5.02
C SER A 173 30.17 13.51 -6.42
N GLN A 174 29.81 12.60 -7.36
CA GLN A 174 30.31 12.59 -8.74
C GLN A 174 29.85 13.82 -9.56
N LEU A 175 28.83 14.54 -9.13
CA LEU A 175 28.38 15.76 -9.81
C LEU A 175 29.32 16.93 -9.48
N SER A 176 29.65 17.72 -10.50
CA SER A 176 30.37 18.99 -10.32
C SER A 176 29.54 20.00 -9.50
N VAL A 177 30.21 20.99 -8.94
CA VAL A 177 29.54 22.08 -8.18
C VAL A 177 28.52 22.78 -9.06
N ILE A 178 28.88 23.09 -10.30
CA ILE A 178 28.00 23.77 -11.28
C ILE A 178 26.74 22.93 -11.55
N GLU A 179 26.87 21.62 -11.71
CA GLU A 179 25.73 20.73 -11.92
C GLU A 179 24.82 20.65 -10.70
N LYS A 180 25.42 20.57 -9.49
CA LYS A 180 24.64 20.57 -8.25
C LYS A 180 23.85 21.85 -8.06
N ASP A 181 24.46 23.01 -8.32
CA ASP A 181 23.80 24.30 -8.17
C ASP A 181 22.68 24.50 -9.22
N SER A 182 22.96 24.09 -10.48
CA SER A 182 21.92 24.08 -11.53
C SER A 182 20.71 23.21 -11.17
N LEU A 183 20.95 22.00 -10.65
CA LEU A 183 19.87 21.09 -10.23
C LEU A 183 19.08 21.63 -9.04
N ARG A 184 19.77 22.24 -8.05
CA ARG A 184 19.11 22.88 -6.91
C ARG A 184 18.26 24.05 -7.32
N GLN A 185 18.78 24.91 -8.21
CA GLN A 185 18.01 26.04 -8.73
C GLN A 185 16.76 25.58 -9.49
N ALA A 186 16.92 24.61 -10.39
CA ALA A 186 15.79 24.02 -11.10
C ALA A 186 14.74 23.39 -10.14
N ALA A 187 15.20 22.75 -9.06
CA ALA A 187 14.30 22.18 -8.07
C ALA A 187 13.50 23.27 -7.31
N LYS A 188 14.18 24.35 -6.89
CA LYS A 188 13.50 25.50 -6.25
C LYS A 188 12.41 26.10 -7.13
N GLU A 189 12.73 26.31 -8.40
CA GLU A 189 11.77 26.86 -9.36
C GLU A 189 10.53 25.96 -9.54
N VAL A 190 10.74 24.65 -9.71
CA VAL A 190 9.66 23.69 -9.88
C VAL A 190 8.82 23.59 -8.60
N ILE A 191 9.43 23.59 -7.42
CA ILE A 191 8.69 23.53 -6.15
C ILE A 191 7.81 24.77 -5.98
N ILE A 192 8.35 25.94 -6.22
CA ILE A 192 7.60 27.21 -6.06
C ILE A 192 6.50 27.35 -7.13
N LYS A 193 6.79 26.97 -8.40
CA LYS A 193 5.86 27.18 -9.50
C LYS A 193 4.83 26.07 -9.68
N ASP A 194 5.18 24.83 -9.34
CA ASP A 194 4.36 23.66 -9.63
C ASP A 194 3.88 22.94 -8.36
N VAL A 195 4.79 22.57 -7.43
CA VAL A 195 4.43 21.72 -6.29
C VAL A 195 3.57 22.46 -5.26
N ILE A 196 4.04 23.60 -4.76
CA ILE A 196 3.32 24.38 -3.73
C ILE A 196 1.95 24.83 -4.23
N PRO A 197 1.80 25.39 -5.45
CA PRO A 197 0.47 25.75 -5.97
C PRO A 197 -0.45 24.54 -6.12
N ALA A 198 0.08 23.38 -6.54
CA ALA A 198 -0.71 22.16 -6.65
C ALA A 198 -1.25 21.69 -5.30
N PHE A 199 -0.48 21.78 -4.20
CA PHE A 199 -0.96 21.45 -2.87
C PHE A 199 -1.94 22.49 -2.31
N ARG A 200 -1.85 23.77 -2.72
CA ARG A 200 -2.90 24.75 -2.44
C ARG A 200 -4.22 24.39 -3.13
N LEU A 201 -4.17 23.88 -4.37
CA LEU A 201 -5.37 23.37 -5.04
C LEU A 201 -5.95 22.14 -4.32
N VAL A 202 -5.11 21.22 -3.80
CA VAL A 202 -5.59 20.11 -2.96
C VAL A 202 -6.32 20.65 -1.73
N LYS A 203 -5.73 21.63 -1.02
CA LYS A 203 -6.34 22.28 0.14
C LYS A 203 -7.71 22.87 -0.20
N SER A 204 -7.78 23.77 -1.17
CA SER A 204 -9.04 24.39 -1.59
C SER A 204 -10.07 23.34 -2.04
N PHE A 205 -9.64 22.31 -2.76
CA PHE A 205 -10.54 21.25 -3.18
C PHE A 205 -11.17 20.52 -1.98
N PHE A 206 -10.37 20.16 -0.95
CA PHE A 206 -10.92 19.48 0.22
C PHE A 206 -11.76 20.41 1.08
N GLU A 207 -11.27 21.60 1.40
CA GLU A 207 -11.92 22.51 2.35
C GLU A 207 -13.17 23.18 1.76
N ASP A 208 -13.09 23.63 0.50
CA ASP A 208 -14.16 24.41 -0.12
C ASP A 208 -15.18 23.55 -0.89
N VAL A 209 -14.77 22.34 -1.37
CA VAL A 209 -15.61 21.52 -2.24
C VAL A 209 -15.96 20.19 -1.59
N TYR A 210 -14.97 19.44 -1.09
CA TYR A 210 -15.20 18.07 -0.66
C TYR A 210 -15.89 17.97 0.70
N TYR A 211 -15.33 18.63 1.74
CA TYR A 211 -15.85 18.52 3.10
C TYR A 211 -17.28 19.04 3.25
N PRO A 212 -17.67 20.16 2.64
CA PRO A 212 -19.06 20.63 2.71
C PRO A 212 -20.07 19.66 2.08
N ASN A 213 -19.63 18.81 1.15
CA ASN A 213 -20.47 17.86 0.43
C ASN A 213 -20.19 16.39 0.78
N ALA A 214 -19.31 16.14 1.78
CA ALA A 214 -19.02 14.79 2.24
C ALA A 214 -20.23 14.20 2.97
N ARG A 215 -20.49 12.90 2.76
CA ARG A 215 -21.63 12.23 3.41
C ARG A 215 -21.43 12.09 4.92
N SER A 216 -22.52 12.09 5.69
CA SER A 216 -22.53 11.82 7.12
C SER A 216 -22.63 10.32 7.42
N ALA A 217 -23.34 9.56 6.59
CA ALA A 217 -23.49 8.11 6.73
C ALA A 217 -22.15 7.38 6.57
N ILE A 218 -21.84 6.43 7.46
CA ILE A 218 -20.57 5.74 7.51
C ILE A 218 -20.55 4.55 6.54
N GLY A 219 -21.65 3.80 6.47
CA GLY A 219 -21.74 2.57 5.68
C GLY A 219 -21.63 2.83 4.17
N VAL A 220 -20.92 1.98 3.45
CA VAL A 220 -20.86 2.04 1.98
C VAL A 220 -22.21 1.66 1.35
N SER A 221 -23.06 0.91 2.05
CA SER A 221 -24.43 0.60 1.66
C SER A 221 -25.30 1.83 1.40
N GLU A 222 -24.95 2.96 2.01
CA GLU A 222 -25.67 4.24 1.84
C GLU A 222 -25.28 4.97 0.54
N THR A 223 -24.29 4.45 -0.20
CA THR A 223 -23.93 5.02 -1.52
C THR A 223 -24.74 4.36 -2.64
N PRO A 224 -24.88 5.01 -3.81
CA PRO A 224 -25.53 4.40 -4.95
C PRO A 224 -24.88 3.06 -5.32
N ASN A 225 -25.70 2.01 -5.45
CA ASN A 225 -25.23 0.62 -5.64
C ASN A 225 -24.28 0.10 -4.56
N GLY A 226 -24.22 0.73 -3.38
CA GLY A 226 -23.27 0.43 -2.32
C GLY A 226 -23.35 -1.00 -1.79
N ALA A 227 -24.56 -1.56 -1.65
CA ALA A 227 -24.74 -2.96 -1.25
C ALA A 227 -24.14 -3.93 -2.28
N ALA A 228 -24.38 -3.72 -3.57
CA ALA A 228 -23.80 -4.52 -4.65
C ALA A 228 -22.27 -4.35 -4.74
N TYR A 229 -21.78 -3.12 -4.53
CA TYR A 229 -20.34 -2.87 -4.44
C TYR A 229 -19.73 -3.63 -3.25
N TYR A 230 -20.35 -3.58 -2.08
CA TYR A 230 -19.85 -4.29 -0.90
C TYR A 230 -19.81 -5.80 -1.13
N GLN A 231 -20.87 -6.37 -1.74
CA GLN A 231 -20.88 -7.78 -2.15
C GLN A 231 -19.72 -8.11 -3.10
N SER A 232 -19.47 -7.27 -4.10
CA SER A 232 -18.33 -7.48 -4.99
C SER A 232 -16.98 -7.46 -4.27
N ARG A 233 -16.86 -6.74 -3.16
CA ARG A 233 -15.64 -6.76 -2.33
C ARG A 233 -15.52 -8.02 -1.50
N ILE A 234 -16.66 -8.54 -0.98
CA ILE A 234 -16.68 -9.86 -0.33
C ILE A 234 -16.20 -10.93 -1.33
N ASP A 235 -16.82 -10.99 -2.52
CA ASP A 235 -16.45 -11.95 -3.56
C ASP A 235 -14.96 -11.88 -3.92
N PHE A 236 -14.42 -10.67 -4.03
CA PHE A 236 -13.01 -10.45 -4.36
C PHE A 236 -12.07 -10.86 -3.23
N TYR A 237 -12.30 -10.40 -1.99
CA TYR A 237 -11.36 -10.62 -0.88
C TYR A 237 -11.45 -12.01 -0.27
N THR A 238 -12.63 -12.63 -0.27
CA THR A 238 -12.80 -13.98 0.25
C THR A 238 -12.60 -15.06 -0.81
N THR A 239 -12.80 -14.70 -2.09
CA THR A 239 -12.90 -15.64 -3.23
C THR A 239 -14.01 -16.68 -3.06
N LEU A 240 -14.97 -16.42 -2.18
CA LEU A 240 -16.09 -17.30 -1.83
C LEU A 240 -17.43 -16.64 -2.13
N LYS A 241 -18.48 -17.45 -2.22
CA LYS A 241 -19.87 -17.01 -2.37
C LYS A 241 -20.50 -16.77 -0.99
N GLU A 242 -20.03 -15.74 -0.30
CA GLU A 242 -20.49 -15.37 1.04
C GLU A 242 -21.38 -14.13 0.98
N THR A 243 -22.23 -13.96 2.00
CA THR A 243 -23.05 -12.76 2.17
C THR A 243 -22.46 -11.84 3.25
N PRO A 244 -22.80 -10.53 3.28
CA PRO A 244 -22.44 -9.66 4.40
C PRO A 244 -22.85 -10.23 5.76
N GLN A 245 -24.03 -10.87 5.81
CA GLN A 245 -24.56 -11.45 7.04
C GLN A 245 -23.76 -12.68 7.49
N SER A 246 -23.42 -13.61 6.58
CA SER A 246 -22.60 -14.80 6.92
C SER A 246 -21.21 -14.41 7.42
N ILE A 247 -20.60 -13.39 6.80
CA ILE A 247 -19.28 -12.85 7.24
C ILE A 247 -19.40 -12.22 8.63
N HIS A 248 -20.48 -11.45 8.90
CA HIS A 248 -20.71 -10.86 10.21
C HIS A 248 -20.88 -11.92 11.31
N GLU A 249 -21.71 -12.93 11.06
CA GLU A 249 -21.93 -14.06 11.98
C GLU A 249 -20.63 -14.82 12.28
N LYS A 250 -19.86 -15.10 11.21
CA LYS A 250 -18.53 -15.70 11.35
C LYS A 250 -17.59 -14.84 12.20
N GLY A 251 -17.64 -13.52 12.03
CA GLY A 251 -16.88 -12.57 12.85
C GLY A 251 -17.24 -12.67 14.33
N LEU A 252 -18.52 -12.76 14.67
CA LEU A 252 -18.97 -12.93 16.05
C LEU A 252 -18.52 -14.27 16.66
N GLU A 253 -18.61 -15.36 15.91
CA GLU A 253 -18.10 -16.67 16.32
C GLU A 253 -16.61 -16.62 16.61
N GLU A 254 -15.81 -16.05 15.72
CA GLU A 254 -14.37 -15.94 15.85
C GLU A 254 -13.96 -15.05 17.05
N VAL A 255 -14.65 -13.94 17.28
CA VAL A 255 -14.42 -13.10 18.47
C VAL A 255 -14.69 -13.90 19.75
N SER A 256 -15.77 -14.68 19.78
CA SER A 256 -16.09 -15.54 20.94
C SER A 256 -15.00 -16.60 21.16
N ARG A 257 -14.59 -17.29 20.07
CA ARG A 257 -13.54 -18.31 20.11
C ARG A 257 -12.20 -17.74 20.60
N ILE A 258 -11.77 -16.60 20.05
CA ILE A 258 -10.51 -15.94 20.43
C ILE A 258 -10.58 -15.50 21.91
N ARG A 259 -11.69 -14.91 22.34
CA ARG A 259 -11.87 -14.52 23.76
C ARG A 259 -11.72 -15.69 24.72
N LYS A 260 -12.31 -16.84 24.36
CA LYS A 260 -12.16 -18.07 25.15
C LYS A 260 -10.68 -18.50 25.21
N GLN A 261 -9.99 -18.54 24.07
CA GLN A 261 -8.57 -18.88 24.04
C GLN A 261 -7.71 -17.94 24.88
N MET A 262 -7.97 -16.62 24.82
CA MET A 262 -7.28 -15.66 25.70
C MET A 262 -7.51 -15.95 27.19
N GLN A 263 -8.75 -16.30 27.57
CA GLN A 263 -9.06 -16.69 28.96
C GLN A 263 -8.35 -17.99 29.37
N ASP A 264 -8.24 -18.94 28.46
CA ASP A 264 -7.55 -20.21 28.74
C ASP A 264 -6.04 -19.97 28.94
N ILE A 265 -5.41 -19.12 28.14
CA ILE A 265 -4.01 -18.68 28.30
C ILE A 265 -3.82 -18.01 29.68
N ILE A 266 -4.72 -17.10 30.07
CA ILE A 266 -4.66 -16.44 31.41
C ILE A 266 -4.65 -17.45 32.56
N LYS A 267 -5.46 -18.51 32.44
CA LYS A 267 -5.48 -19.61 33.43
C LYS A 267 -4.19 -20.42 33.37
N GLU A 268 -3.71 -20.76 32.17
CA GLU A 268 -2.50 -21.57 31.95
C GLU A 268 -1.27 -20.89 32.58
N VAL A 269 -1.12 -19.57 32.38
CA VAL A 269 -0.03 -18.80 33.00
C VAL A 269 -0.27 -18.44 34.47
N ASN A 270 -1.37 -18.94 35.07
CA ASN A 270 -1.75 -18.71 36.48
C ASN A 270 -1.84 -17.22 36.86
N PHE A 271 -2.18 -16.33 35.92
CA PHE A 271 -2.33 -14.91 36.23
C PHE A 271 -3.57 -14.68 37.12
N LYS A 272 -3.37 -13.87 38.17
CA LYS A 272 -4.42 -13.53 39.12
C LYS A 272 -5.02 -12.17 38.78
N GLY A 273 -6.18 -12.18 38.15
CA GLY A 273 -6.87 -10.96 37.74
C GLY A 273 -7.83 -11.20 36.58
N SER A 274 -8.52 -10.15 36.18
CA SER A 274 -9.40 -10.16 35.01
C SER A 274 -8.61 -10.14 33.70
N MET A 275 -9.28 -10.37 32.55
CA MET A 275 -8.70 -10.17 31.24
C MET A 275 -8.17 -8.74 31.07
N ALA A 276 -8.88 -7.73 31.55
CA ALA A 276 -8.45 -6.35 31.51
C ALA A 276 -7.14 -6.11 32.29
N ASP A 277 -7.00 -6.76 33.45
CA ASP A 277 -5.79 -6.68 34.26
C ASP A 277 -4.61 -7.37 33.55
N PHE A 278 -4.87 -8.52 32.91
CA PHE A 278 -3.84 -9.21 32.11
C PHE A 278 -3.38 -8.38 30.91
N ILE A 279 -4.30 -7.76 30.19
CA ILE A 279 -3.94 -6.85 29.07
C ILE A 279 -3.13 -5.66 29.58
N ARG A 280 -3.51 -5.10 30.75
CA ARG A 280 -2.74 -4.01 31.37
C ARG A 280 -1.33 -4.49 31.75
N PHE A 281 -1.21 -5.66 32.36
CA PHE A 281 0.07 -6.29 32.70
C PHE A 281 0.96 -6.43 31.45
N LEU A 282 0.43 -7.01 30.37
CA LEU A 282 1.17 -7.16 29.11
C LEU A 282 1.64 -5.81 28.52
N ARG A 283 0.85 -4.75 28.72
CA ARG A 283 1.15 -3.41 28.17
C ARG A 283 2.08 -2.57 29.05
N THR A 284 2.25 -2.90 30.31
CA THR A 284 2.97 -2.03 31.25
C THR A 284 4.17 -2.70 31.90
N ASP A 285 4.24 -4.04 31.93
CA ASP A 285 5.36 -4.72 32.58
C ASP A 285 6.63 -4.66 31.70
N PRO A 286 7.74 -4.15 32.24
CA PRO A 286 8.99 -3.97 31.48
C PRO A 286 9.58 -5.25 30.88
N GLN A 287 9.22 -6.44 31.40
CA GLN A 287 9.73 -7.71 30.86
C GLN A 287 9.33 -7.94 29.40
N PHE A 288 8.26 -7.31 28.94
CA PHE A 288 7.74 -7.46 27.57
C PHE A 288 8.32 -6.46 26.59
N TYR A 289 9.26 -5.61 26.99
CA TYR A 289 9.79 -4.55 26.16
C TYR A 289 11.32 -4.57 26.12
N ALA A 290 11.87 -4.29 24.94
CA ALA A 290 13.30 -4.10 24.79
C ALA A 290 13.73 -2.79 25.45
N LYS A 291 14.92 -2.78 26.07
CA LYS A 291 15.48 -1.59 26.72
C LYS A 291 16.20 -0.66 25.74
N THR A 292 16.62 -1.20 24.62
CA THR A 292 17.33 -0.45 23.58
C THR A 292 16.86 -0.83 22.17
N PRO A 293 16.99 0.07 21.18
CA PRO A 293 16.73 -0.24 19.77
C PRO A 293 17.48 -1.49 19.28
N GLU A 294 18.74 -1.64 19.71
CA GLU A 294 19.56 -2.77 19.32
C GLU A 294 19.07 -4.10 19.91
N GLU A 295 18.58 -4.08 21.14
CA GLU A 295 17.98 -5.27 21.76
C GLU A 295 16.74 -5.74 20.99
N LEU A 296 15.85 -4.83 20.58
CA LEU A 296 14.70 -5.15 19.75
C LEU A 296 15.12 -5.76 18.43
N LEU A 297 16.13 -5.18 17.75
CA LEU A 297 16.66 -5.71 16.51
C LEU A 297 17.30 -7.09 16.67
N LYS A 298 18.07 -7.34 17.75
CA LYS A 298 18.64 -8.65 18.06
C LYS A 298 17.53 -9.69 18.26
N HIS A 299 16.46 -9.31 18.95
CA HIS A 299 15.31 -10.18 19.15
C HIS A 299 14.65 -10.57 17.83
N ALA A 300 14.36 -9.59 16.97
CA ALA A 300 13.78 -9.83 15.64
C ALA A 300 14.70 -10.69 14.75
N ARG A 301 16.01 -10.43 14.74
CA ARG A 301 17.00 -11.24 13.99
C ARG A 301 17.07 -12.68 14.47
N ASN A 302 16.99 -12.91 15.78
CA ASN A 302 16.98 -14.26 16.35
C ASN A 302 15.72 -15.03 15.92
N ILE A 303 14.55 -14.37 15.94
CA ILE A 303 13.31 -15.01 15.48
C ILE A 303 13.37 -15.27 13.98
N ALA A 304 13.82 -14.31 13.17
CA ALA A 304 13.98 -14.47 11.75
C ALA A 304 14.84 -15.72 11.41
N LYS A 305 15.97 -15.89 12.13
CA LYS A 305 16.84 -17.04 11.92
C LYS A 305 16.21 -18.37 12.34
N LYS A 306 15.43 -18.37 13.42
CA LYS A 306 14.67 -19.56 13.82
C LYS A 306 13.58 -19.94 12.81
N LEU A 307 12.96 -18.96 12.15
CA LEU A 307 11.99 -19.21 11.08
C LEU A 307 12.68 -19.72 9.81
N ASP A 308 13.84 -19.16 9.44
CA ASP A 308 14.62 -19.63 8.29
C ASP A 308 14.95 -21.12 8.36
N GLU A 309 15.35 -21.61 9.53
CA GLU A 309 15.70 -23.02 9.71
C GLU A 309 14.52 -23.99 9.54
N GLN A 310 13.28 -23.47 9.67
CA GLN A 310 12.08 -24.29 9.50
C GLN A 310 11.61 -24.37 8.04
N LEU A 311 11.97 -23.40 7.18
CA LEU A 311 11.48 -23.32 5.80
C LEU A 311 11.60 -24.62 5.00
N PRO A 312 12.75 -25.35 5.02
CA PRO A 312 12.89 -26.58 4.24
C PRO A 312 11.91 -27.69 4.62
N ARG A 313 11.29 -27.62 5.80
CA ARG A 313 10.29 -28.61 6.26
C ARG A 313 8.92 -28.38 5.62
N TYR A 314 8.65 -27.14 5.19
CA TYR A 314 7.32 -26.73 4.72
C TYR A 314 7.32 -26.34 3.23
N PHE A 315 8.47 -25.94 2.67
CA PHE A 315 8.57 -25.42 1.31
C PHE A 315 9.63 -26.19 0.51
N LYS A 316 9.22 -26.73 -0.64
CA LYS A 316 10.11 -27.44 -1.57
C LYS A 316 11.06 -26.47 -2.27
N THR A 317 10.57 -25.30 -2.64
CA THR A 317 11.35 -24.25 -3.31
C THR A 317 11.65 -23.14 -2.32
N LEU A 318 12.92 -22.76 -2.23
CA LEU A 318 13.38 -21.67 -1.38
C LEU A 318 13.93 -20.52 -2.22
N PRO A 319 13.78 -19.27 -1.78
CA PRO A 319 14.29 -18.13 -2.51
C PRO A 319 15.83 -18.15 -2.51
N ARG A 320 16.42 -17.85 -3.67
CA ARG A 320 17.87 -17.65 -3.77
C ARG A 320 18.33 -16.38 -3.07
N LYS A 321 17.51 -15.33 -3.15
CA LYS A 321 17.83 -14.01 -2.57
C LYS A 321 17.59 -14.04 -1.06
N PRO A 322 18.58 -13.71 -0.22
CA PRO A 322 18.39 -13.56 1.22
C PRO A 322 17.65 -12.26 1.53
N TYR A 323 17.30 -12.06 2.79
CA TYR A 323 16.83 -10.78 3.33
C TYR A 323 17.67 -10.36 4.52
N GLY A 324 17.68 -9.06 4.80
CA GLY A 324 18.23 -8.49 6.01
C GLY A 324 17.14 -8.07 7.00
N VAL A 325 17.52 -7.90 8.27
CA VAL A 325 16.69 -7.26 9.30
C VAL A 325 17.36 -5.97 9.72
N ALA A 326 16.71 -4.83 9.47
CA ALA A 326 17.26 -3.50 9.67
C ALA A 326 16.25 -2.57 10.38
N PRO A 327 16.70 -1.50 11.06
CA PRO A 327 15.77 -0.53 11.62
C PRO A 327 15.08 0.28 10.51
N VAL A 328 13.86 0.73 10.79
CA VAL A 328 13.23 1.79 9.99
C VAL A 328 14.11 3.05 10.08
N PRO A 329 14.38 3.75 8.96
CA PRO A 329 15.16 4.98 8.99
C PRO A 329 14.57 6.03 9.95
N ASP A 330 15.40 6.64 10.78
CA ASP A 330 14.97 7.57 11.85
C ASP A 330 14.08 8.71 11.35
N ALA A 331 14.36 9.21 10.15
CA ALA A 331 13.60 10.32 9.56
C ALA A 331 12.11 10.01 9.34
N ILE A 332 11.74 8.74 9.22
CA ILE A 332 10.35 8.32 8.98
C ILE A 332 9.77 7.49 10.13
N ALA A 333 10.61 6.99 11.02
CA ALA A 333 10.24 6.07 12.09
C ALA A 333 9.08 6.57 12.99
N PRO A 334 8.99 7.87 13.37
CA PRO A 334 7.93 8.38 14.23
C PRO A 334 6.51 8.20 13.68
N LYS A 335 6.37 8.18 12.35
CA LYS A 335 5.06 8.05 11.66
C LYS A 335 4.96 6.73 10.86
N TYR A 336 5.84 5.78 11.12
CA TYR A 336 5.90 4.52 10.40
C TYR A 336 5.22 3.39 11.20
N THR A 337 4.75 2.37 10.47
CA THR A 337 4.21 1.14 11.09
C THR A 337 5.26 0.39 11.92
N ALA A 338 4.83 -0.63 12.68
CA ALA A 338 5.71 -1.45 13.53
C ALA A 338 6.84 -2.16 12.76
N GLY A 339 6.58 -2.54 11.53
CA GLY A 339 7.55 -3.14 10.62
C GLY A 339 7.00 -3.21 9.20
N ARG A 340 7.88 -3.49 8.24
CA ARG A 340 7.50 -3.72 6.83
C ARG A 340 8.62 -4.42 6.07
N TYR A 341 8.24 -5.31 5.17
CA TYR A 341 9.18 -5.84 4.18
C TYR A 341 9.38 -4.85 3.02
N ILE A 342 10.64 -4.57 2.73
CA ILE A 342 11.07 -3.75 1.60
C ILE A 342 11.74 -4.65 0.59
N GLY A 343 11.01 -4.99 -0.46
CA GLY A 343 11.51 -5.81 -1.56
C GLY A 343 12.44 -5.05 -2.51
N THR A 344 13.20 -5.80 -3.28
CA THR A 344 14.06 -5.29 -4.37
C THR A 344 13.67 -5.94 -5.69
N SER A 345 14.06 -5.33 -6.83
CA SER A 345 13.77 -5.94 -8.13
C SER A 345 14.48 -7.28 -8.31
N LYS A 346 13.99 -8.12 -9.22
CA LYS A 346 14.60 -9.44 -9.50
C LYS A 346 16.06 -9.32 -9.95
N GLU A 347 16.39 -8.24 -10.66
CA GLU A 347 17.73 -7.98 -11.21
C GLU A 347 18.69 -7.34 -10.18
N SER A 348 18.18 -6.88 -9.04
CA SER A 348 19.01 -6.28 -8.01
C SER A 348 19.85 -7.34 -7.28
N THR A 349 21.10 -7.00 -7.00
CA THR A 349 21.96 -7.78 -6.11
C THR A 349 21.72 -7.46 -4.63
N ASP A 350 20.99 -6.37 -4.34
CA ASP A 350 20.67 -5.99 -2.97
C ASP A 350 19.63 -6.97 -2.39
N PRO A 351 19.75 -7.36 -1.11
CA PRO A 351 18.73 -8.17 -0.44
C PRO A 351 17.46 -7.34 -0.20
N GLY A 352 16.34 -8.01 -0.01
CA GLY A 352 15.18 -7.38 0.61
C GLY A 352 15.43 -7.13 2.10
N TYR A 353 14.65 -6.25 2.72
CA TYR A 353 14.78 -5.94 4.13
C TYR A 353 13.46 -6.06 4.88
N TYR A 354 13.45 -6.81 5.95
CA TYR A 354 12.47 -6.66 7.00
C TYR A 354 12.88 -5.46 7.87
N TRP A 355 12.19 -4.34 7.72
CA TRP A 355 12.37 -3.16 8.57
C TRP A 355 11.59 -3.34 9.87
N VAL A 356 12.27 -3.15 10.99
CA VAL A 356 11.69 -3.14 12.35
C VAL A 356 11.70 -1.70 12.85
N ASN A 357 10.56 -1.19 13.28
CA ASN A 357 10.49 0.15 13.82
C ASN A 357 10.97 0.16 15.27
N THR A 358 12.12 0.74 15.49
CA THR A 358 12.76 0.87 16.81
C THR A 358 12.47 2.20 17.52
N TYR A 359 11.66 3.06 16.91
CA TYR A 359 11.15 4.26 17.54
C TYR A 359 10.04 3.92 18.52
N ASP A 360 10.01 4.61 19.68
CA ASP A 360 8.98 4.44 20.72
C ASP A 360 8.89 2.96 21.20
N LEU A 361 9.95 2.47 21.83
CA LEU A 361 10.06 1.10 22.33
C LEU A 361 8.90 0.67 23.25
N PRO A 362 8.31 1.55 24.09
CA PRO A 362 7.11 1.21 24.88
C PRO A 362 5.91 0.78 24.03
N SER A 363 5.85 1.11 22.76
CA SER A 363 4.80 0.66 21.85
C SER A 363 5.17 -0.61 21.06
N ARG A 364 6.31 -1.25 21.36
CA ARG A 364 6.89 -2.39 20.62
C ARG A 364 7.08 -3.63 21.52
N PRO A 365 5.99 -4.28 21.95
CA PRO A 365 6.11 -5.44 22.83
C PRO A 365 6.79 -6.61 22.12
N LEU A 366 7.69 -7.29 22.85
CA LEU A 366 8.47 -8.43 22.34
C LEU A 366 7.56 -9.60 21.92
N TYR A 367 6.42 -9.78 22.55
CA TYR A 367 5.47 -10.85 22.21
C TYR A 367 4.78 -10.65 20.85
N ALA A 368 4.80 -9.43 20.27
CA ALA A 368 4.28 -9.17 18.93
C ALA A 368 5.33 -9.45 17.81
N ILE A 369 6.61 -9.48 18.16
CA ILE A 369 7.70 -9.65 17.18
C ILE A 369 7.66 -10.99 16.46
N PRO A 370 7.34 -12.15 17.07
CA PRO A 370 7.29 -13.41 16.34
C PRO A 370 6.31 -13.40 15.17
N SER A 371 5.07 -12.94 15.38
CA SER A 371 4.06 -12.87 14.34
C SER A 371 4.41 -11.82 13.27
N LEU A 372 4.92 -10.66 13.67
CA LEU A 372 5.40 -9.62 12.75
C LEU A 372 6.56 -10.14 11.90
N THR A 373 7.54 -10.84 12.49
CA THR A 373 8.66 -11.41 11.75
C THR A 373 8.21 -12.47 10.76
N ALA A 374 7.27 -13.35 11.14
CA ALA A 374 6.70 -14.33 10.24
C ALA A 374 5.95 -13.68 9.06
N HIS A 375 5.26 -12.56 9.32
CA HIS A 375 4.52 -11.81 8.31
C HIS A 375 5.45 -11.06 7.33
N GLU A 376 6.44 -10.34 7.85
CA GLU A 376 7.30 -9.47 7.01
C GLU A 376 8.47 -10.24 6.37
N ALA A 377 9.03 -11.22 7.06
CA ALA A 377 10.16 -12.01 6.58
C ALA A 377 9.67 -13.33 5.96
N VAL A 378 9.81 -14.42 6.69
CA VAL A 378 9.46 -15.77 6.22
C VAL A 378 8.53 -16.45 7.23
N PRO A 379 7.49 -17.15 6.75
CA PRO A 379 7.13 -17.44 5.35
C PRO A 379 6.32 -16.34 4.64
N GLY A 380 6.28 -15.12 5.16
CA GLY A 380 5.46 -14.03 4.66
C GLY A 380 6.03 -13.30 3.44
N HIS A 381 6.04 -11.97 3.49
CA HIS A 381 6.32 -11.11 2.33
C HIS A 381 7.63 -11.39 1.61
N HIS A 382 8.72 -11.69 2.34
CA HIS A 382 10.00 -12.01 1.68
C HIS A 382 9.89 -13.29 0.86
N LEU A 383 9.36 -14.39 1.43
CA LEU A 383 9.22 -15.65 0.71
C LEU A 383 8.34 -15.47 -0.52
N GLN A 384 7.15 -14.87 -0.36
CA GLN A 384 6.20 -14.62 -1.44
C GLN A 384 6.79 -13.76 -2.56
N GLY A 385 7.50 -12.69 -2.21
CA GLY A 385 8.02 -11.73 -3.20
C GLY A 385 9.33 -12.17 -3.87
N SER A 386 9.97 -13.23 -3.39
CA SER A 386 11.27 -13.72 -3.88
C SER A 386 11.17 -15.03 -4.66
N LEU A 387 10.02 -15.69 -4.68
CA LEU A 387 9.66 -16.82 -5.52
C LEU A 387 8.90 -16.34 -6.76
#